data_ff561da4879c15381a3ed277180506e5
#
_entry.id   ff561da4879c15381a3ed277180506e5
#
_cell.length_a   1.000
_cell.length_b   1.000
_cell.length_c   1.000
_cell.angle_alpha   90.00
_cell.angle_beta   90.00
_cell.angle_gamma   90.00
#
_symmetry.space_group_name_H-M   'P 1'
#
loop_
_entity.id
_entity.type
_entity.pdbx_description
1 polymer ?
#
loop_
_entity_poly.entity_id
_entity_poly.type
_entity_poly.pdbx_seq_one_letter_code
_entity_poly.pdbx_strand_id
1 'polypeptide(L)'
;TSGHFQYVKSLTADCDMDTILAKVSQVGAACHTGSHSCFFHEIYKKDYEETNPLKVLESVMGVIKDRKIHPKEGSYTNYLFDKGIDKILKKLGEEATEIVIASKNPNPNEIKYEISDFLYHMMVLMAEKGVTWEEITSELAKR
;
A
#
# COMPACT_ATOMS: atom_id res chain seq x y z
N THR A 1 -29.07 -27.84 1.50
CA THR A 1 -28.84 -26.42 1.82
C THR A 1 -28.44 -26.27 3.28
N SER A 2 -27.61 -25.28 3.60
CA SER A 2 -27.08 -25.03 4.95
C SER A 2 -28.17 -24.55 5.96
N GLY A 3 -29.35 -24.14 5.48
CA GLY A 3 -30.38 -23.52 6.30
C GLY A 3 -30.09 -22.10 6.77
N HIS A 4 -28.98 -21.51 6.33
CA HIS A 4 -28.59 -20.14 6.66
C HIS A 4 -29.08 -19.15 5.62
N PHE A 5 -29.37 -17.92 6.06
CA PHE A 5 -29.90 -16.87 5.18
C PHE A 5 -28.79 -15.99 4.61
N GLN A 6 -29.01 -15.55 3.37
CA GLN A 6 -28.21 -14.52 2.70
C GLN A 6 -29.15 -13.37 2.32
N TYR A 7 -28.95 -12.21 2.94
CA TYR A 7 -29.75 -11.01 2.68
C TYR A 7 -29.14 -10.24 1.53
N VAL A 8 -29.92 -10.08 0.45
CA VAL A 8 -29.48 -9.36 -0.73
C VAL A 8 -29.27 -7.88 -0.41
N LYS A 9 -28.12 -7.34 -0.71
CA LYS A 9 -27.76 -5.91 -0.57
C LYS A 9 -27.83 -5.19 -1.92
N SER A 10 -27.44 -5.85 -3.00
CA SER A 10 -27.61 -5.34 -4.36
C SER A 10 -27.65 -6.47 -5.36
N LEU A 11 -28.35 -6.23 -6.47
CA LEU A 11 -28.33 -7.04 -7.68
C LEU A 11 -27.88 -6.13 -8.82
N THR A 12 -26.94 -6.60 -9.63
CA THR A 12 -26.43 -5.87 -10.79
C THR A 12 -26.34 -6.83 -11.95
N ALA A 13 -26.91 -6.47 -13.10
CA ALA A 13 -26.69 -7.19 -14.35
C ALA A 13 -25.37 -6.70 -14.98
N ASP A 14 -24.73 -7.56 -15.75
CA ASP A 14 -23.57 -7.19 -16.55
C ASP A 14 -23.95 -6.42 -17.82
N CYS A 15 -22.99 -6.14 -18.71
CA CYS A 15 -23.18 -5.21 -19.83
C CYS A 15 -24.15 -5.73 -20.92
N ASP A 16 -24.30 -7.04 -21.07
CA ASP A 16 -25.22 -7.68 -22.02
C ASP A 16 -26.44 -8.34 -21.35
N MET A 17 -26.56 -8.16 -20.04
CA MET A 17 -27.71 -8.54 -19.21
C MET A 17 -27.97 -10.05 -19.12
N ASP A 18 -26.96 -10.88 -19.38
CA ASP A 18 -27.08 -12.33 -19.30
C ASP A 18 -26.56 -12.91 -17.98
N THR A 19 -25.82 -12.11 -17.16
CA THR A 19 -25.26 -12.51 -15.87
C THR A 19 -25.71 -11.54 -14.75
N ILE A 20 -26.03 -12.10 -13.58
CA ILE A 20 -26.41 -11.30 -12.40
C ILE A 20 -25.39 -11.47 -11.29
N LEU A 21 -24.82 -10.37 -10.84
CA LEU A 21 -24.00 -10.28 -9.62
C LEU A 21 -24.89 -9.91 -8.43
N ALA A 22 -25.00 -10.81 -7.44
CA ALA A 22 -25.68 -10.55 -6.20
C ALA A 22 -24.64 -10.27 -5.08
N LYS A 23 -24.68 -9.07 -4.47
CA LYS A 23 -23.97 -8.80 -3.24
C LYS A 23 -24.89 -9.09 -2.06
N VAL A 24 -24.44 -9.90 -1.10
CA VAL A 24 -25.27 -10.38 0.00
C VAL A 24 -24.58 -10.16 1.35
N SER A 25 -25.38 -10.02 2.39
CA SER A 25 -24.95 -10.16 3.78
C SER A 25 -25.30 -11.58 4.22
N GLN A 26 -24.31 -12.38 4.49
CA GLN A 26 -24.47 -13.78 4.88
C GLN A 26 -24.55 -13.90 6.40
N VAL A 27 -25.48 -14.72 6.89
CA VAL A 27 -25.60 -15.07 8.30
C VAL A 27 -25.23 -16.53 8.46
N GLY A 28 -24.14 -16.80 9.19
CA GLY A 28 -23.63 -18.15 9.42
C GLY A 28 -22.94 -18.79 8.20
N ALA A 29 -22.85 -20.11 8.20
CA ALA A 29 -22.16 -20.89 7.17
C ALA A 29 -23.07 -21.14 5.95
N ALA A 30 -22.72 -20.61 4.78
CA ALA A 30 -23.47 -20.84 3.56
C ALA A 30 -23.32 -22.26 3.01
N CYS A 31 -22.19 -22.91 3.29
CA CYS A 31 -21.91 -24.26 2.84
C CYS A 31 -22.60 -25.32 3.73
N HIS A 32 -23.12 -26.39 3.11
CA HIS A 32 -23.71 -27.53 3.83
C HIS A 32 -22.70 -28.30 4.72
N THR A 33 -21.39 -28.13 4.46
CA THR A 33 -20.31 -28.70 5.29
C THR A 33 -19.99 -27.90 6.55
N GLY A 34 -20.68 -26.77 6.79
CA GLY A 34 -20.39 -25.86 7.88
C GLY A 34 -19.32 -24.81 7.58
N SER A 35 -18.73 -24.82 6.38
CA SER A 35 -17.77 -23.80 5.95
C SER A 35 -18.47 -22.49 5.56
N HIS A 36 -17.77 -21.35 5.72
CA HIS A 36 -18.31 -20.04 5.34
C HIS A 36 -18.70 -19.96 3.87
N SER A 37 -17.94 -20.62 2.98
CA SER A 37 -18.14 -20.71 1.55
C SER A 37 -17.94 -22.15 1.07
N CYS A 38 -18.53 -22.50 -0.09
CA CYS A 38 -18.27 -23.78 -0.78
C CYS A 38 -16.97 -23.75 -1.63
N PHE A 39 -16.38 -22.59 -1.83
CA PHE A 39 -15.19 -22.40 -2.68
C PHE A 39 -13.89 -22.59 -1.88
N PHE A 40 -13.63 -23.79 -1.41
CA PHE A 40 -12.43 -24.14 -0.64
C PHE A 40 -11.55 -25.22 -1.30
N HIS A 41 -11.96 -25.76 -2.45
CA HIS A 41 -11.12 -26.64 -3.26
C HIS A 41 -10.47 -25.80 -4.37
N GLU A 42 -9.22 -25.41 -4.13
CA GLU A 42 -8.47 -24.65 -5.12
C GLU A 42 -8.05 -25.60 -6.26
N ILE A 43 -8.52 -25.36 -7.47
CA ILE A 43 -8.21 -26.14 -8.68
C ILE A 43 -6.94 -25.62 -9.36
N TYR A 44 -6.73 -24.31 -9.34
CA TYR A 44 -5.57 -23.65 -9.91
C TYR A 44 -5.31 -22.31 -9.17
N LYS A 45 -4.08 -22.14 -8.75
CA LYS A 45 -3.57 -20.87 -8.22
C LYS A 45 -2.25 -20.59 -8.91
N LYS A 46 -2.17 -19.45 -9.53
CA LYS A 46 -0.89 -18.90 -9.95
C LYS A 46 -0.41 -17.98 -8.82
N ASP A 47 0.79 -18.24 -8.31
CA ASP A 47 1.44 -17.29 -7.43
C ASP A 47 1.71 -16.02 -8.25
N TYR A 48 0.81 -15.06 -8.10
CA TYR A 48 1.12 -13.70 -8.47
C TYR A 48 1.96 -13.14 -7.31
N GLU A 49 3.18 -12.77 -7.58
CA GLU A 49 3.78 -11.71 -6.79
C GLU A 49 2.89 -10.49 -7.01
N GLU A 50 1.90 -10.31 -6.16
CA GLU A 50 1.10 -9.09 -6.10
C GLU A 50 1.99 -7.95 -5.59
N THR A 51 2.98 -7.58 -6.36
CA THR A 51 3.63 -6.29 -6.23
C THR A 51 2.70 -5.25 -6.84
N ASN A 52 1.57 -5.00 -6.14
CA ASN A 52 0.89 -3.73 -6.36
C ASN A 52 1.85 -2.65 -5.87
N PRO A 53 2.42 -1.83 -6.78
CA PRO A 53 3.41 -0.81 -6.40
C PRO A 53 2.89 0.14 -5.32
N LEU A 54 1.58 0.38 -5.30
CA LEU A 54 0.94 1.23 -4.30
C LEU A 54 0.95 0.59 -2.90
N LYS A 55 0.78 -0.74 -2.82
CA LYS A 55 0.89 -1.47 -1.54
C LYS A 55 2.31 -1.44 -0.97
N VAL A 56 3.33 -1.35 -1.82
CA VAL A 56 4.72 -1.21 -1.36
C VAL A 56 4.89 0.11 -0.62
N LEU A 57 4.36 1.21 -1.14
CA LEU A 57 4.41 2.52 -0.48
C LEU A 57 3.68 2.51 0.87
N GLU A 58 2.50 1.90 0.92
CA GLU A 58 1.75 1.73 2.18
C GLU A 58 2.52 0.89 3.20
N SER A 59 3.10 -0.22 2.76
CA SER A 59 3.88 -1.11 3.62
C SER A 59 5.10 -0.40 4.21
N VAL A 60 5.87 0.31 3.38
CA VAL A 60 7.05 1.07 3.82
C VAL A 60 6.64 2.19 4.78
N MET A 61 5.58 2.94 4.48
CA MET A 61 5.03 3.95 5.38
C MET A 61 4.60 3.34 6.73
N GLY A 62 3.98 2.16 6.70
CA GLY A 62 3.61 1.41 7.92
C GLY A 62 4.83 1.10 8.78
N VAL A 63 5.92 0.60 8.18
CA VAL A 63 7.18 0.34 8.88
C VAL A 63 7.79 1.61 9.45
N ILE A 64 7.80 2.71 8.69
CA ILE A 64 8.34 4.01 9.16
C ILE A 64 7.55 4.51 10.37
N LYS A 65 6.22 4.48 10.33
CA LYS A 65 5.35 4.87 11.44
C LYS A 65 5.55 3.98 12.66
N ASP A 66 5.68 2.67 12.45
CA ASP A 66 5.95 1.72 13.54
C ASP A 66 7.30 2.01 14.21
N ARG A 67 8.36 2.33 13.45
CA ARG A 67 9.67 2.69 14.01
C ARG A 67 9.64 3.98 14.83
N LYS A 68 8.73 4.91 14.54
CA LYS A 68 8.54 6.12 15.35
C LYS A 68 7.92 5.80 16.72
N ILE A 69 7.01 4.83 16.77
CA ILE A 69 6.26 4.42 17.98
C ILE A 69 7.07 3.36 18.78
N HIS A 70 7.65 2.40 18.06
CA HIS A 70 8.40 1.28 18.61
C HIS A 70 9.84 1.31 18.08
N PRO A 71 10.73 2.11 18.68
CA PRO A 71 12.13 2.22 18.26
C PRO A 71 12.83 0.86 18.27
N LYS A 72 13.67 0.62 17.25
CA LYS A 72 14.47 -0.59 17.13
C LYS A 72 15.95 -0.21 17.07
N GLU A 73 16.77 -0.83 17.90
CA GLU A 73 18.22 -0.63 17.90
C GLU A 73 18.83 -0.91 16.51
N GLY A 74 19.76 -0.04 16.08
CA GLY A 74 20.39 -0.12 14.77
C GLY A 74 19.51 0.30 13.58
N SER A 75 18.28 0.77 13.83
CA SER A 75 17.39 1.24 12.76
C SER A 75 17.81 2.60 12.22
N TYR A 76 18.04 2.68 10.91
CA TYR A 76 18.30 3.94 10.23
C TYR A 76 17.10 4.91 10.31
N THR A 77 15.88 4.39 10.26
CA THR A 77 14.66 5.21 10.43
C THR A 77 14.67 5.89 11.80
N ASN A 78 15.00 5.15 12.87
CA ASN A 78 15.10 5.71 14.20
C ASN A 78 16.21 6.74 14.31
N TYR A 79 17.37 6.48 13.70
CA TYR A 79 18.44 7.47 13.63
C TYR A 79 17.99 8.80 13.02
N LEU A 80 17.17 8.76 11.94
CA LEU A 80 16.63 9.97 11.32
C LEU A 80 15.69 10.72 12.26
N PHE A 81 14.78 10.02 12.95
CA PHE A 81 13.90 10.65 13.95
C PHE A 81 14.67 11.22 15.13
N ASP A 82 15.66 10.49 15.64
CA ASP A 82 16.50 10.95 16.77
C ASP A 82 17.31 12.20 16.42
N LYS A 83 17.81 12.31 15.19
CA LYS A 83 18.53 13.49 14.70
C LYS A 83 17.61 14.66 14.35
N GLY A 84 16.31 14.39 14.23
CA GLY A 84 15.27 15.39 14.05
C GLY A 84 15.15 15.93 12.64
N ILE A 85 14.27 16.92 12.51
CA ILE A 85 13.81 17.46 11.24
C ILE A 85 14.93 17.95 10.31
N ASP A 86 15.95 18.59 10.84
CA ASP A 86 17.04 19.14 10.02
C ASP A 86 17.82 18.03 9.29
N LYS A 87 18.01 16.88 9.96
CA LYS A 87 18.65 15.72 9.34
C LYS A 87 17.78 15.10 8.27
N ILE A 88 16.47 15.01 8.50
CA ILE A 88 15.49 14.49 7.52
C ILE A 88 15.48 15.38 6.28
N LEU A 89 15.39 16.71 6.47
CA LEU A 89 15.40 17.69 5.38
C LEU A 89 16.72 17.69 4.60
N LYS A 90 17.85 17.56 5.31
CA LYS A 90 19.16 17.43 4.67
C LYS A 90 19.18 16.22 3.73
N LYS A 91 18.74 15.05 4.20
CA LYS A 91 18.72 13.84 3.37
C LYS A 91 17.79 14.00 2.19
N LEU A 92 16.59 14.53 2.39
CA LEU A 92 15.64 14.76 1.30
C LEU A 92 16.23 15.66 0.20
N GLY A 93 16.95 16.72 0.58
CA GLY A 93 17.63 17.62 -0.36
C GLY A 93 18.81 16.95 -1.09
N GLU A 94 19.57 16.08 -0.40
CA GLU A 94 20.65 15.28 -0.99
C GLU A 94 20.07 14.36 -2.10
N GLU A 95 19.04 13.56 -1.79
CA GLU A 95 18.42 12.62 -2.73
C GLU A 95 17.77 13.35 -3.93
N ALA A 96 17.14 14.50 -3.69
CA ALA A 96 16.60 15.33 -4.79
C ALA A 96 17.69 15.78 -5.75
N THR A 97 18.87 16.13 -5.24
CA THR A 97 20.02 16.54 -6.04
C THR A 97 20.61 15.34 -6.80
N GLU A 98 20.69 14.17 -6.16
CA GLU A 98 21.18 12.93 -6.75
C GLU A 98 20.29 12.45 -7.90
N ILE A 99 18.94 12.61 -7.80
CA ILE A 99 18.01 12.39 -8.92
C ILE A 99 18.40 13.26 -10.13
N VAL A 100 18.69 14.54 -9.93
CA VAL A 100 19.06 15.47 -11.01
C VAL A 100 20.37 15.02 -11.67
N ILE A 101 21.34 14.59 -10.90
CA ILE A 101 22.63 14.08 -11.40
C ILE A 101 22.42 12.77 -12.15
N ALA A 102 21.76 11.80 -11.54
CA ALA A 102 21.50 10.48 -12.12
C ALA A 102 20.67 10.55 -13.42
N SER A 103 19.79 11.56 -13.53
CA SER A 103 18.99 11.77 -14.76
C SER A 103 19.81 12.09 -16.00
N LYS A 104 21.07 12.50 -15.83
CA LYS A 104 22.00 12.76 -16.94
C LYS A 104 22.74 11.51 -17.41
N ASN A 105 22.70 10.42 -16.63
CA ASN A 105 23.32 9.17 -16.99
C ASN A 105 22.43 8.34 -17.90
N PRO A 106 23.00 7.65 -18.91
CA PRO A 106 22.22 6.80 -19.80
C PRO A 106 21.70 5.53 -19.14
N ASN A 107 22.25 5.16 -17.96
CA ASN A 107 21.84 3.98 -17.22
C ASN A 107 20.61 4.29 -16.33
N PRO A 108 19.42 3.73 -16.63
CA PRO A 108 18.22 4.02 -15.87
C PRO A 108 18.21 3.39 -14.45
N ASN A 109 19.19 2.57 -14.11
CA ASN A 109 19.26 1.95 -12.79
C ASN A 109 19.63 2.96 -11.70
N GLU A 110 20.54 3.88 -11.98
CA GLU A 110 20.93 4.91 -11.00
C GLU A 110 19.71 5.77 -10.60
N ILE A 111 18.99 6.31 -11.56
CA ILE A 111 17.82 7.15 -11.26
C ILE A 111 16.74 6.39 -10.47
N LYS A 112 16.62 5.06 -10.67
CA LYS A 112 15.68 4.26 -9.85
C LYS A 112 16.08 4.22 -8.38
N TYR A 113 17.37 4.10 -8.07
CA TYR A 113 17.87 4.12 -6.69
C TYR A 113 17.59 5.47 -6.06
N GLU A 114 17.96 6.55 -6.71
CA GLU A 114 17.81 7.91 -6.16
C GLU A 114 16.33 8.29 -5.96
N ILE A 115 15.44 7.90 -6.88
CA ILE A 115 13.99 8.08 -6.70
C ILE A 115 13.47 7.25 -5.53
N SER A 116 13.97 6.03 -5.34
CA SER A 116 13.54 5.18 -4.21
C SER A 116 13.97 5.77 -2.88
N ASP A 117 15.20 6.28 -2.79
CA ASP A 117 15.75 6.91 -1.59
C ASP A 117 15.04 8.24 -1.29
N PHE A 118 14.76 9.02 -2.32
CA PHE A 118 13.94 10.24 -2.20
C PHE A 118 12.54 9.92 -1.65
N LEU A 119 11.84 8.93 -2.21
CA LEU A 119 10.52 8.51 -1.74
C LEU A 119 10.57 8.02 -0.28
N TYR A 120 11.62 7.28 0.09
CA TYR A 120 11.80 6.83 1.45
C TYR A 120 11.97 8.01 2.43
N HIS A 121 12.88 8.95 2.15
CA HIS A 121 13.11 10.12 3.01
C HIS A 121 11.91 11.07 3.03
N MET A 122 11.15 11.17 1.92
CA MET A 122 9.88 11.89 1.86
C MET A 122 8.85 11.25 2.80
N MET A 123 8.73 9.92 2.81
CA MET A 123 7.83 9.22 3.74
C MET A 123 8.23 9.40 5.20
N VAL A 124 9.53 9.47 5.51
CA VAL A 124 10.01 9.80 6.87
C VAL A 124 9.59 11.23 7.25
N LEU A 125 9.74 12.18 6.33
CA LEU A 125 9.27 13.56 6.54
C LEU A 125 7.75 13.62 6.75
N MET A 126 6.98 12.89 5.93
CA MET A 126 5.52 12.80 6.07
C MET A 126 5.14 12.25 7.46
N ALA A 127 5.78 11.18 7.91
CA ALA A 127 5.55 10.61 9.24
C ALA A 127 5.95 11.58 10.36
N GLU A 128 7.02 12.37 10.18
CA GLU A 128 7.43 13.39 11.13
C GLU A 128 6.43 14.53 11.25
N LYS A 129 5.85 14.95 10.12
CA LYS A 129 4.88 16.04 10.04
C LYS A 129 3.43 15.61 10.22
N GLY A 130 3.15 14.29 10.29
CA GLY A 130 1.78 13.75 10.39
C GLY A 130 0.97 13.88 9.11
N VAL A 131 1.63 14.00 7.95
CA VAL A 131 0.97 14.08 6.64
C VAL A 131 0.73 12.68 6.08
N THR A 132 -0.44 12.47 5.48
CA THR A 132 -0.87 11.18 4.94
C THR A 132 -0.82 11.12 3.41
N TRP A 133 -0.82 9.90 2.85
CA TRP A 133 -0.92 9.71 1.41
C TRP A 133 -2.26 10.23 0.86
N GLU A 134 -3.35 10.10 1.62
CA GLU A 134 -4.66 10.59 1.25
C GLU A 134 -4.67 12.11 1.07
N GLU A 135 -4.00 12.85 1.96
CA GLU A 135 -3.87 14.29 1.87
C GLU A 135 -3.05 14.70 0.64
N ILE A 136 -1.90 14.05 0.43
CA ILE A 136 -1.03 14.31 -0.73
C ILE A 136 -1.75 14.00 -2.04
N THR A 137 -2.38 12.84 -2.16
CA THR A 137 -3.07 12.44 -3.39
C THR A 137 -4.33 13.27 -3.65
N SER A 138 -5.05 13.68 -2.60
CA SER A 138 -6.18 14.61 -2.73
C SER A 138 -5.75 15.97 -3.25
N GLU A 139 -4.58 16.48 -2.84
CA GLU A 139 -4.04 17.73 -3.36
C GLU A 139 -3.53 17.57 -4.80
N LEU A 140 -2.88 16.47 -5.09
CA LEU A 140 -2.40 16.16 -6.44
C LEU A 140 -3.56 16.04 -7.45
N ALA A 141 -4.68 15.44 -7.04
CA ALA A 141 -5.86 15.25 -7.88
C ALA A 141 -6.56 16.58 -8.29
N LYS A 142 -6.24 17.69 -7.63
CA LYS A 142 -6.77 19.02 -7.96
C LYS A 142 -5.99 19.72 -9.09
N ARG A 143 -4.88 19.14 -9.53
CA ARG A 143 -4.00 19.72 -10.58
C ARG A 143 -4.30 19.17 -11.96
#